data_2e7f6a3959b4e9aca1e9ceb4e79fb77d
#
_entry.id   2e7f6a3959b4e9aca1e9ceb4e79fb77d
#
_cell.length_a   1.000
_cell.length_b   1.000
_cell.length_c   1.000
_cell.angle_alpha   90.00
_cell.angle_beta   90.00
_cell.angle_gamma   90.00
#
_symmetry.space_group_name_H-M   'P 1'
#
loop_
_entity.id
_entity.type
_entity.pdbx_description
1 polymer ?
#
loop_
_entity_poly.entity_id
_entity_poly.type
_entity_poly.pdbx_seq_one_letter_code
_entity_poly.pdbx_strand_id
1 'polypeptide(L)'
;IIFIGPSAETMEAMGDKISARKHMIAAGVPVVPGTEQPLQSAGEAVMICNKIGYPVMLKASMGGGGKGMRLIHSEDEVVEAYNTARSESMSAFGDDTVYLEKFVEEPHHIEFQVLGDNHGNVIHLFDRECSVQRRNQKIVEESPSPFLTPELRREMGEKAVAAAKAVNYSGAGTIEFLVDKHRHFYFLEMNTRLQVEHPITEEVVGVDLVKEQIMIAAGYPLHLKQE
;
A
#
# COMPACT_ATOMS: atom_id res chain seq x y z
N ILE A 1 12.98 -20.27 -18.78
CA ILE A 1 12.88 -18.80 -18.68
C ILE A 1 12.63 -18.48 -17.22
N ILE A 2 13.41 -17.55 -16.66
CA ILE A 2 13.25 -17.07 -15.29
C ILE A 2 12.45 -15.77 -15.34
N PHE A 3 11.40 -15.68 -14.54
CA PHE A 3 10.64 -14.43 -14.36
C PHE A 3 11.40 -13.51 -13.41
N ILE A 4 11.58 -12.24 -13.78
CA ILE A 4 12.22 -11.23 -12.95
C ILE A 4 11.13 -10.50 -12.16
N GLY A 5 10.90 -10.92 -10.95
CA GLY A 5 9.86 -10.38 -10.07
C GLY A 5 9.47 -11.35 -8.95
N PRO A 6 8.47 -10.98 -8.13
CA PRO A 6 7.99 -11.84 -7.06
C PRO A 6 7.21 -13.05 -7.58
N SER A 7 6.89 -13.99 -6.68
CA SER A 7 6.08 -15.16 -7.03
C SER A 7 4.62 -14.79 -7.33
N ALA A 8 3.91 -15.66 -8.03
CA ALA A 8 2.48 -15.48 -8.32
C ALA A 8 1.67 -15.37 -7.02
N GLU A 9 1.99 -16.20 -6.03
CA GLU A 9 1.33 -16.19 -4.71
C GLU A 9 1.50 -14.85 -4.00
N THR A 10 2.69 -14.24 -4.08
CA THR A 10 2.95 -12.91 -3.52
C THR A 10 2.15 -11.84 -4.25
N MET A 11 2.09 -11.91 -5.58
CA MET A 11 1.30 -10.97 -6.38
C MET A 11 -0.21 -11.08 -6.08
N GLU A 12 -0.74 -12.30 -5.96
CA GLU A 12 -2.13 -12.53 -5.59
C GLU A 12 -2.45 -12.05 -4.16
N ALA A 13 -1.59 -12.37 -3.19
CA ALA A 13 -1.76 -11.98 -1.80
C ALA A 13 -1.81 -10.46 -1.62
N MET A 14 -1.03 -9.72 -2.39
CA MET A 14 -0.93 -8.26 -2.31
C MET A 14 -1.83 -7.53 -3.32
N GLY A 15 -2.36 -8.21 -4.33
CA GLY A 15 -3.26 -7.64 -5.33
C GLY A 15 -4.69 -7.43 -4.83
N ASP A 16 -5.17 -8.26 -3.89
CA ASP A 16 -6.43 -8.07 -3.20
C ASP A 16 -6.22 -7.26 -1.92
N LYS A 17 -6.92 -6.12 -1.80
CA LYS A 17 -6.72 -5.19 -0.69
C LYS A 17 -7.10 -5.74 0.67
N ILE A 18 -8.09 -6.62 0.73
CA ILE A 18 -8.52 -7.26 1.99
C ILE A 18 -7.48 -8.30 2.41
N SER A 19 -6.98 -9.08 1.44
CA SER A 19 -5.90 -10.05 1.68
C SER A 19 -4.62 -9.34 2.14
N ALA A 20 -4.18 -8.32 1.41
CA ALA A 20 -3.02 -7.51 1.77
C ALA A 20 -3.13 -6.94 3.19
N ARG A 21 -4.30 -6.37 3.53
CA ARG A 21 -4.57 -5.84 4.87
C ARG A 21 -4.43 -6.90 5.97
N LYS A 22 -4.94 -8.12 5.76
CA LYS A 22 -4.78 -9.24 6.71
C LYS A 22 -3.31 -9.62 6.93
N HIS A 23 -2.54 -9.70 5.86
CA HIS A 23 -1.10 -9.97 5.95
C HIS A 23 -0.37 -8.87 6.73
N MET A 24 -0.72 -7.59 6.51
CA MET A 24 -0.11 -6.47 7.22
C MET A 24 -0.44 -6.47 8.70
N ILE A 25 -1.70 -6.72 9.07
CA ILE A 25 -2.11 -6.85 10.49
C ILE A 25 -1.31 -7.97 11.17
N ALA A 26 -1.22 -9.15 10.53
CA ALA A 26 -0.48 -10.29 11.06
C ALA A 26 1.03 -9.99 11.21
N ALA A 27 1.59 -9.14 10.35
CA ALA A 27 2.98 -8.69 10.40
C ALA A 27 3.22 -7.52 11.39
N GLY A 28 2.18 -7.03 12.07
CA GLY A 28 2.25 -5.89 12.97
C GLY A 28 2.54 -4.56 12.25
N VAL A 29 2.16 -4.47 10.98
CA VAL A 29 2.21 -3.23 10.20
C VAL A 29 0.90 -2.46 10.40
N PRO A 30 0.95 -1.17 10.78
CA PRO A 30 -0.25 -0.37 10.98
C PRO A 30 -1.08 -0.29 9.70
N VAL A 31 -2.39 -0.46 9.81
CA VAL A 31 -3.35 -0.31 8.71
C VAL A 31 -4.41 0.72 9.07
N VAL A 32 -4.99 1.39 8.09
CA VAL A 32 -6.08 2.35 8.35
C VAL A 32 -7.20 1.64 9.11
N PRO A 33 -7.73 2.17 10.23
CA PRO A 33 -8.87 1.57 10.93
C PRO A 33 -10.04 1.31 9.97
N GLY A 34 -10.60 0.09 9.96
CA GLY A 34 -11.64 -0.27 8.99
C GLY A 34 -12.09 -1.72 9.14
N THR A 35 -12.79 -2.23 8.12
CA THR A 35 -13.27 -3.62 8.10
C THR A 35 -12.15 -4.58 7.72
N GLU A 36 -12.15 -5.75 8.37
CA GLU A 36 -11.24 -6.86 8.02
C GLU A 36 -11.90 -7.89 7.07
N GLN A 37 -13.18 -7.76 6.87
CA GLN A 37 -13.98 -8.59 5.99
C GLN A 37 -14.80 -7.71 5.04
N PRO A 38 -15.21 -8.26 3.89
CA PRO A 38 -16.16 -7.59 3.01
C PRO A 38 -17.47 -7.29 3.73
N LEU A 39 -18.04 -6.13 3.42
CA LEU A 39 -19.38 -5.77 3.92
C LEU A 39 -20.43 -6.67 3.31
N GLN A 40 -21.32 -7.20 4.14
CA GLN A 40 -22.39 -8.11 3.73
C GLN A 40 -23.69 -7.35 3.42
N SER A 41 -23.91 -6.18 4.01
CA SER A 41 -25.12 -5.40 3.84
C SER A 41 -24.92 -3.91 4.09
N ALA A 42 -25.83 -3.08 3.59
CA ALA A 42 -25.88 -1.65 3.89
C ALA A 42 -26.10 -1.39 5.39
N GLY A 43 -26.89 -2.22 6.07
CA GLY A 43 -27.10 -2.10 7.53
C GLY A 43 -25.82 -2.34 8.32
N GLU A 44 -25.01 -3.32 7.93
CA GLU A 44 -23.69 -3.54 8.51
C GLU A 44 -22.76 -2.34 8.26
N ALA A 45 -22.78 -1.77 7.04
CA ALA A 45 -22.02 -0.58 6.72
C ALA A 45 -22.35 0.59 7.64
N VAL A 46 -23.63 0.85 7.91
CA VAL A 46 -24.07 1.90 8.84
C VAL A 46 -23.52 1.66 10.24
N MET A 47 -23.65 0.44 10.78
CA MET A 47 -23.13 0.12 12.11
C MET A 47 -21.62 0.35 12.22
N ILE A 48 -20.87 -0.05 11.20
CA ILE A 48 -19.41 0.07 11.19
C ILE A 48 -19.00 1.54 11.02
N CYS A 49 -19.65 2.30 10.16
CA CYS A 49 -19.40 3.74 10.01
C CYS A 49 -19.60 4.48 11.33
N ASN A 50 -20.68 4.17 12.06
CA ASN A 50 -20.96 4.79 13.36
C ASN A 50 -19.91 4.40 14.43
N LYS A 51 -19.34 3.20 14.34
CA LYS A 51 -18.27 2.74 15.24
C LYS A 51 -16.92 3.41 14.92
N ILE A 52 -16.57 3.53 13.65
CA ILE A 52 -15.30 4.13 13.19
C ILE A 52 -15.34 5.64 13.33
N GLY A 53 -16.52 6.24 13.16
CA GLY A 53 -16.73 7.70 13.11
C GLY A 53 -16.42 8.29 11.72
N TYR A 54 -17.23 9.29 11.34
CA TYR A 54 -17.09 9.98 10.05
C TYR A 54 -15.92 10.98 10.03
N PRO A 55 -15.37 11.33 8.85
CA PRO A 55 -15.68 10.74 7.55
C PRO A 55 -15.05 9.34 7.38
N VAL A 56 -15.66 8.51 6.53
CA VAL A 56 -15.18 7.17 6.18
C VAL A 56 -15.09 7.02 4.66
N MET A 57 -14.21 6.15 4.22
CA MET A 57 -14.04 5.80 2.81
C MET A 57 -14.56 4.40 2.55
N LEU A 58 -15.55 4.28 1.69
CA LEU A 58 -16.00 3.00 1.14
C LEU A 58 -15.18 2.69 -0.11
N LYS A 59 -14.64 1.49 -0.22
CA LYS A 59 -13.73 1.09 -1.31
C LYS A 59 -14.14 -0.27 -1.89
N ALA A 60 -14.02 -0.43 -3.21
CA ALA A 60 -14.02 -1.73 -3.84
C ALA A 60 -12.77 -2.53 -3.46
N SER A 61 -12.93 -3.84 -3.22
CA SER A 61 -11.80 -4.75 -2.93
C SER A 61 -10.86 -4.88 -4.12
N MET A 62 -11.43 -5.04 -5.30
CA MET A 62 -10.71 -5.09 -6.56
C MET A 62 -10.63 -3.70 -7.20
N GLY A 63 -9.51 -3.37 -7.82
CA GLY A 63 -9.34 -2.12 -8.58
C GLY A 63 -8.32 -1.15 -8.00
N GLY A 64 -8.02 -0.10 -8.77
CA GLY A 64 -7.04 0.94 -8.46
C GLY A 64 -7.40 2.27 -9.11
N GLY A 65 -6.58 3.31 -8.89
CA GLY A 65 -6.77 4.61 -9.49
C GLY A 65 -8.03 5.37 -9.04
N GLY A 66 -8.57 5.06 -7.86
CA GLY A 66 -9.72 5.76 -7.27
C GLY A 66 -11.10 5.32 -7.79
N LYS A 67 -11.19 4.32 -8.66
CA LYS A 67 -12.48 3.76 -9.09
C LYS A 67 -13.10 2.91 -7.97
N GLY A 68 -14.42 3.04 -7.79
CA GLY A 68 -15.15 2.31 -6.72
C GLY A 68 -14.86 2.84 -5.32
N MET A 69 -14.43 4.10 -5.19
CA MET A 69 -14.22 4.77 -3.91
C MET A 69 -15.31 5.83 -3.68
N ARG A 70 -15.86 5.86 -2.45
CA ARG A 70 -16.86 6.83 -2.01
C ARG A 70 -16.51 7.37 -0.63
N LEU A 71 -16.32 8.70 -0.54
CA LEU A 71 -16.20 9.38 0.74
C LEU A 71 -17.59 9.60 1.32
N ILE A 72 -17.79 9.26 2.57
CA ILE A 72 -19.06 9.31 3.31
C ILE A 72 -18.88 10.21 4.53
N HIS A 73 -19.66 11.27 4.61
CA HIS A 73 -19.53 12.26 5.68
C HIS A 73 -20.59 12.08 6.79
N SER A 74 -21.69 11.38 6.51
CA SER A 74 -22.79 11.20 7.45
C SER A 74 -23.49 9.86 7.26
N GLU A 75 -24.29 9.46 8.25
CA GLU A 75 -25.08 8.22 8.22
C GLU A 75 -26.03 8.16 7.03
N ASP A 76 -26.65 9.28 6.69
CA ASP A 76 -27.65 9.36 5.63
C ASP A 76 -27.08 8.99 4.25
N GLU A 77 -25.79 9.15 4.04
CA GLU A 77 -25.10 8.84 2.77
C GLU A 77 -24.74 7.36 2.63
N VAL A 78 -24.66 6.60 3.72
CA VAL A 78 -24.05 5.26 3.75
C VAL A 78 -24.76 4.28 2.81
N VAL A 79 -26.09 4.22 2.85
CA VAL A 79 -26.88 3.23 2.09
C VAL A 79 -26.76 3.46 0.59
N GLU A 80 -26.84 4.71 0.15
CA GLU A 80 -26.70 5.07 -1.25
C GLU A 80 -25.26 4.81 -1.74
N ALA A 81 -24.27 5.23 -0.96
CA ALA A 81 -22.86 5.00 -1.27
C ALA A 81 -22.54 3.50 -1.40
N TYR A 82 -23.05 2.67 -0.49
CA TYR A 82 -22.86 1.22 -0.51
C TYR A 82 -23.42 0.59 -1.79
N ASN A 83 -24.67 0.89 -2.14
CA ASN A 83 -25.31 0.33 -3.33
C ASN A 83 -24.62 0.80 -4.62
N THR A 84 -24.27 2.07 -4.69
CA THR A 84 -23.59 2.65 -5.86
C THR A 84 -22.19 2.05 -6.05
N ALA A 85 -21.38 1.96 -4.98
CA ALA A 85 -20.03 1.42 -5.06
C ALA A 85 -20.03 -0.05 -5.49
N ARG A 86 -20.97 -0.86 -4.99
CA ARG A 86 -21.12 -2.26 -5.42
C ARG A 86 -21.48 -2.38 -6.89
N SER A 87 -22.45 -1.60 -7.36
CA SER A 87 -22.88 -1.60 -8.76
C SER A 87 -21.74 -1.19 -9.70
N GLU A 88 -20.99 -0.15 -9.35
CA GLU A 88 -19.84 0.30 -10.12
C GLU A 88 -18.71 -0.74 -10.12
N SER A 89 -18.43 -1.36 -8.97
CA SER A 89 -17.40 -2.39 -8.83
C SER A 89 -17.75 -3.62 -9.67
N MET A 90 -18.99 -4.10 -9.60
CA MET A 90 -19.48 -5.20 -10.44
C MET A 90 -19.34 -4.89 -11.92
N SER A 91 -19.72 -3.67 -12.34
CA SER A 91 -19.63 -3.27 -13.74
C SER A 91 -18.19 -3.13 -14.26
N ALA A 92 -17.28 -2.64 -13.40
CA ALA A 92 -15.90 -2.36 -13.80
C ALA A 92 -14.95 -3.56 -13.67
N PHE A 93 -15.17 -4.41 -12.66
CA PHE A 93 -14.23 -5.46 -12.26
C PHE A 93 -14.85 -6.85 -12.19
N GLY A 94 -16.19 -6.99 -12.33
CA GLY A 94 -16.89 -8.27 -12.19
C GLY A 94 -17.00 -8.77 -10.75
N ASP A 95 -16.68 -7.92 -9.77
CA ASP A 95 -16.72 -8.19 -8.34
C ASP A 95 -17.38 -7.02 -7.62
N ASP A 96 -18.40 -7.29 -6.80
CA ASP A 96 -19.13 -6.25 -6.05
C ASP A 96 -18.67 -6.12 -4.58
N THR A 97 -17.54 -6.73 -4.25
CA THR A 97 -16.96 -6.72 -2.92
C THR A 97 -16.49 -5.33 -2.53
N VAL A 98 -17.00 -4.83 -1.41
CA VAL A 98 -16.64 -3.51 -0.85
C VAL A 98 -16.28 -3.61 0.63
N TYR A 99 -15.46 -2.68 1.10
CA TYR A 99 -15.03 -2.57 2.50
C TYR A 99 -14.96 -1.09 2.92
N LEU A 100 -14.89 -0.84 4.23
CA LEU A 100 -14.82 0.50 4.82
C LEU A 100 -13.49 0.75 5.50
N GLU A 101 -12.99 1.97 5.38
CA GLU A 101 -11.85 2.47 6.12
C GLU A 101 -12.14 3.87 6.66
N LYS A 102 -11.50 4.23 7.78
CA LYS A 102 -11.46 5.62 8.24
C LYS A 102 -10.84 6.48 7.14
N PHE A 103 -11.44 7.61 6.83
CA PHE A 103 -10.80 8.57 5.93
C PHE A 103 -9.65 9.28 6.65
N VAL A 104 -8.46 9.20 6.08
CA VAL A 104 -7.29 9.92 6.56
C VAL A 104 -7.29 11.28 5.88
N GLU A 105 -7.44 12.36 6.67
CA GLU A 105 -7.53 13.72 6.15
C GLU A 105 -6.13 14.27 5.88
N GLU A 106 -5.96 14.96 4.75
CA GLU A 106 -4.72 15.64 4.34
C GLU A 106 -3.47 14.75 4.51
N PRO A 107 -3.51 13.49 4.01
CA PRO A 107 -2.40 12.58 4.24
C PRO A 107 -1.21 12.92 3.35
N HIS A 108 0.00 12.75 3.89
CA HIS A 108 1.18 12.57 3.08
C HIS A 108 1.20 11.16 2.50
N HIS A 109 1.50 11.03 1.22
CA HIS A 109 1.72 9.76 0.55
C HIS A 109 3.22 9.49 0.54
N ILE A 110 3.66 8.62 1.41
CA ILE A 110 5.08 8.28 1.57
C ILE A 110 5.26 6.80 1.31
N GLU A 111 6.27 6.47 0.54
CA GLU A 111 6.52 5.09 0.16
C GLU A 111 7.97 4.69 0.41
N PHE A 112 8.19 3.41 0.67
CA PHE A 112 9.53 2.84 0.88
C PHE A 112 9.87 1.87 -0.24
N GLN A 113 10.99 2.11 -0.90
CA GLN A 113 11.58 1.16 -1.83
C GLN A 113 12.08 -0.04 -1.05
N VAL A 114 11.61 -1.23 -1.36
CA VAL A 114 12.13 -2.48 -0.78
C VAL A 114 12.83 -3.31 -1.85
N LEU A 115 13.80 -4.09 -1.40
CA LEU A 115 14.54 -5.05 -2.21
C LEU A 115 14.67 -6.35 -1.41
N GLY A 116 14.18 -7.45 -1.97
CA GLY A 116 14.23 -8.77 -1.35
C GLY A 116 14.92 -9.79 -2.25
N ASP A 117 15.67 -10.72 -1.69
CA ASP A 117 16.26 -11.83 -2.43
C ASP A 117 15.53 -13.16 -2.18
N ASN A 118 15.96 -14.21 -2.89
CA ASN A 118 15.41 -15.57 -2.74
C ASN A 118 15.96 -16.32 -1.53
N HIS A 119 16.79 -15.68 -0.70
CA HIS A 119 17.44 -16.24 0.49
C HIS A 119 16.83 -15.70 1.80
N GLY A 120 15.78 -14.86 1.71
CA GLY A 120 15.08 -14.29 2.85
C GLY A 120 15.67 -12.96 3.36
N ASN A 121 16.65 -12.39 2.66
CA ASN A 121 17.15 -11.06 2.98
C ASN A 121 16.23 -10.04 2.36
N VAL A 122 15.80 -9.05 3.15
CA VAL A 122 14.99 -7.92 2.71
C VAL A 122 15.52 -6.65 3.35
N ILE A 123 15.73 -5.62 2.55
CA ILE A 123 16.12 -4.28 2.98
C ILE A 123 15.17 -3.23 2.41
N HIS A 124 15.15 -2.04 3.00
CA HIS A 124 14.59 -0.86 2.35
C HIS A 124 15.70 0.08 1.88
N LEU A 125 15.41 0.82 0.81
CA LEU A 125 16.30 1.81 0.21
C LEU A 125 15.71 3.22 0.35
N PHE A 126 15.34 3.56 1.58
CA PHE A 126 14.70 4.82 1.98
C PHE A 126 13.35 5.11 1.34
N ASP A 127 12.85 6.29 1.66
CA ASP A 127 11.51 6.76 1.36
C ASP A 127 11.49 7.73 0.18
N ARG A 128 10.32 7.80 -0.45
CA ARG A 128 9.92 8.84 -1.40
C ARG A 128 8.66 9.54 -0.90
N GLU A 129 8.63 10.85 -0.98
CA GLU A 129 7.45 11.69 -0.76
C GLU A 129 6.72 11.87 -2.07
N CYS A 130 5.49 11.37 -2.15
CA CYS A 130 4.70 11.34 -3.39
C CYS A 130 3.34 12.05 -3.25
N SER A 131 3.22 13.02 -2.34
CA SER A 131 1.95 13.71 -2.04
C SER A 131 1.48 14.64 -3.15
N VAL A 132 2.38 15.12 -4.01
CA VAL A 132 2.02 15.98 -5.13
C VAL A 132 1.41 15.14 -6.25
N GLN A 133 0.08 15.09 -6.27
CA GLN A 133 -0.68 14.22 -7.17
C GLN A 133 -1.77 14.98 -7.92
N ARG A 134 -2.14 14.48 -9.09
CA ARG A 134 -3.31 14.90 -9.83
C ARG A 134 -4.23 13.71 -10.09
N ARG A 135 -5.42 13.70 -9.50
CA ARG A 135 -6.38 12.59 -9.62
C ARG A 135 -5.76 11.23 -9.25
N ASN A 136 -5.07 11.18 -8.12
CA ASN A 136 -4.32 10.01 -7.61
C ASN A 136 -3.14 9.57 -8.50
N GLN A 137 -2.67 10.40 -9.41
CA GLN A 137 -1.47 10.16 -10.18
C GLN A 137 -0.33 11.00 -9.60
N LYS A 138 0.77 10.36 -9.21
CA LYS A 138 2.00 11.01 -8.76
C LYS A 138 2.56 11.90 -9.87
N ILE A 139 3.01 13.11 -9.53
CA ILE A 139 3.55 14.10 -10.50
C ILE A 139 4.94 14.55 -10.10
N VAL A 140 5.20 14.68 -8.80
CA VAL A 140 6.50 15.05 -8.24
C VAL A 140 6.80 14.10 -7.10
N GLU A 141 7.99 13.51 -7.14
CA GLU A 141 8.53 12.65 -6.10
C GLU A 141 9.83 13.24 -5.56
N GLU A 142 9.95 13.29 -4.25
CA GLU A 142 11.15 13.74 -3.53
C GLU A 142 11.72 12.60 -2.68
N SER A 143 13.03 12.52 -2.55
CA SER A 143 13.71 11.59 -1.64
C SER A 143 14.92 12.26 -1.01
N PRO A 144 15.08 12.17 0.33
CA PRO A 144 14.11 11.66 1.31
C PRO A 144 12.96 12.64 1.57
N SER A 145 11.83 12.15 2.13
CA SER A 145 10.69 13.01 2.49
C SER A 145 11.08 14.09 3.51
N PRO A 146 10.79 15.37 3.24
CA PRO A 146 11.02 16.44 4.22
C PRO A 146 10.05 16.40 5.40
N PHE A 147 8.95 15.65 5.30
CA PHE A 147 7.95 15.52 6.35
C PHE A 147 8.35 14.55 7.45
N LEU A 148 9.14 13.51 7.13
CA LEU A 148 9.54 12.48 8.08
C LEU A 148 10.68 12.97 9.00
N THR A 149 10.52 12.70 10.32
CA THR A 149 11.66 12.76 11.23
C THR A 149 12.55 11.53 11.05
N PRO A 150 13.83 11.58 11.47
CA PRO A 150 14.71 10.40 11.42
C PRO A 150 14.12 9.17 12.13
N GLU A 151 13.45 9.37 13.28
CA GLU A 151 12.86 8.31 14.08
C GLU A 151 11.68 7.67 13.34
N LEU A 152 10.76 8.49 12.79
CA LEU A 152 9.61 8.00 12.04
C LEU A 152 10.04 7.29 10.76
N ARG A 153 11.05 7.83 10.05
CA ARG A 153 11.63 7.17 8.87
C ARG A 153 12.15 5.78 9.19
N ARG A 154 12.87 5.64 10.30
CA ARG A 154 13.38 4.34 10.75
C ARG A 154 12.24 3.38 11.06
N GLU A 155 11.26 3.82 11.85
CA GLU A 155 10.10 3.00 12.21
C GLU A 155 9.31 2.53 10.97
N MET A 156 9.03 3.44 10.05
CA MET A 156 8.32 3.11 8.80
C MET A 156 9.15 2.17 7.92
N GLY A 157 10.46 2.37 7.83
CA GLY A 157 11.37 1.49 7.10
C GLY A 157 11.38 0.07 7.67
N GLU A 158 11.45 -0.07 8.99
CA GLU A 158 11.33 -1.37 9.68
C GLU A 158 9.99 -2.05 9.37
N LYS A 159 8.88 -1.29 9.33
CA LYS A 159 7.56 -1.80 8.96
C LYS A 159 7.47 -2.18 7.48
N ALA A 160 8.13 -1.43 6.59
CA ALA A 160 8.20 -1.77 5.17
C ALA A 160 8.96 -3.10 4.95
N VAL A 161 10.08 -3.30 5.65
CA VAL A 161 10.81 -4.58 5.63
C VAL A 161 9.97 -5.72 6.20
N ALA A 162 9.26 -5.49 7.32
CA ALA A 162 8.38 -6.49 7.92
C ALA A 162 7.23 -6.88 6.96
N ALA A 163 6.62 -5.90 6.29
CA ALA A 163 5.59 -6.12 5.28
C ALA A 163 6.09 -7.02 4.13
N ALA A 164 7.26 -6.70 3.56
CA ALA A 164 7.83 -7.47 2.48
C ALA A 164 8.24 -8.89 2.90
N LYS A 165 8.79 -9.05 4.10
CA LYS A 165 9.12 -10.37 4.68
C LYS A 165 7.88 -11.24 4.90
N ALA A 166 6.76 -10.66 5.35
CA ALA A 166 5.52 -11.38 5.62
C ALA A 166 4.93 -12.08 4.40
N VAL A 167 5.28 -11.62 3.20
CA VAL A 167 4.82 -12.19 1.93
C VAL A 167 5.95 -12.83 1.12
N ASN A 168 7.10 -13.09 1.74
CA ASN A 168 8.29 -13.66 1.09
C ASN A 168 8.67 -12.93 -0.20
N TYR A 169 8.69 -11.60 -0.14
CA TYR A 169 8.90 -10.77 -1.33
C TYR A 169 10.29 -10.94 -1.91
N SER A 170 10.37 -11.07 -3.24
CA SER A 170 11.61 -11.15 -4.01
C SER A 170 11.58 -10.16 -5.18
N GLY A 171 12.69 -9.48 -5.42
CA GLY A 171 12.82 -8.41 -6.41
C GLY A 171 12.67 -7.01 -5.82
N ALA A 172 12.54 -6.01 -6.68
CA ALA A 172 12.26 -4.63 -6.29
C ALA A 172 10.75 -4.41 -6.16
N GLY A 173 10.33 -3.81 -5.06
CA GLY A 173 8.94 -3.46 -4.78
C GLY A 173 8.84 -2.22 -3.93
N THR A 174 7.62 -1.76 -3.71
CA THR A 174 7.38 -0.53 -2.94
C THR A 174 6.23 -0.75 -1.96
N ILE A 175 6.45 -0.34 -0.71
CA ILE A 175 5.40 -0.29 0.32
C ILE A 175 4.94 1.15 0.45
N GLU A 176 3.67 1.41 0.16
CA GLU A 176 3.05 2.72 0.24
C GLU A 176 2.33 2.91 1.57
N PHE A 177 2.50 4.09 2.16
CA PHE A 177 1.86 4.50 3.41
C PHE A 177 1.14 5.82 3.25
N LEU A 178 0.05 5.99 3.99
CA LEU A 178 -0.54 7.28 4.31
C LEU A 178 -0.03 7.73 5.67
N VAL A 179 0.46 8.96 5.76
CA VAL A 179 0.94 9.55 7.03
C VAL A 179 0.07 10.76 7.33
N ASP A 180 -0.64 10.75 8.46
CA ASP A 180 -1.50 11.87 8.85
C ASP A 180 -0.71 13.07 9.40
N LYS A 181 -1.41 14.19 9.63
CA LYS A 181 -0.82 15.42 10.20
C LYS A 181 -0.24 15.26 11.62
N HIS A 182 -0.60 14.18 12.32
CA HIS A 182 -0.08 13.83 13.64
C HIS A 182 1.08 12.83 13.55
N ARG A 183 1.49 12.49 12.32
CA ARG A 183 2.56 11.52 12.02
C ARG A 183 2.24 10.08 12.39
N HIS A 184 0.94 9.72 12.49
CA HIS A 184 0.55 8.33 12.45
C HIS A 184 0.58 7.85 11.01
N PHE A 185 1.12 6.66 10.78
CA PHE A 185 1.22 6.10 9.44
C PHE A 185 0.46 4.79 9.32
N TYR A 186 -0.04 4.54 8.11
CA TYR A 186 -0.89 3.40 7.81
C TYR A 186 -0.52 2.83 6.45
N PHE A 187 -0.38 1.51 6.36
CA PHE A 187 -0.19 0.83 5.10
C PHE A 187 -1.34 1.14 4.14
N LEU A 188 -1.01 1.51 2.91
CA LEU A 188 -1.96 1.76 1.84
C LEU A 188 -2.01 0.58 0.88
N GLU A 189 -0.89 0.28 0.23
CA GLU A 189 -0.75 -0.85 -0.70
C GLU A 189 0.72 -1.25 -0.90
N MET A 190 0.93 -2.38 -1.54
CA MET A 190 2.25 -2.79 -2.02
C MET A 190 2.24 -2.88 -3.55
N ASN A 191 3.17 -2.19 -4.18
CA ASN A 191 3.44 -2.36 -5.59
C ASN A 191 4.49 -3.47 -5.77
N THR A 192 4.04 -4.62 -6.28
CA THR A 192 4.86 -5.82 -6.46
C THR A 192 5.68 -5.77 -7.75
N ARG A 193 6.24 -4.62 -8.05
CA ARG A 193 7.01 -4.28 -9.26
C ARG A 193 7.88 -3.07 -9.05
N LEU A 194 8.78 -2.85 -9.98
CA LEU A 194 9.48 -1.56 -10.10
C LEU A 194 8.48 -0.46 -10.52
N GLN A 195 8.62 0.73 -9.97
CA GLN A 195 7.79 1.91 -10.28
C GLN A 195 8.53 2.90 -11.16
N VAL A 196 7.79 3.82 -11.79
CA VAL A 196 8.35 4.88 -12.65
C VAL A 196 9.29 5.79 -11.86
N GLU A 197 8.96 6.06 -10.60
CA GLU A 197 9.67 6.94 -9.67
C GLU A 197 10.93 6.34 -9.02
N HIS A 198 11.32 5.10 -9.37
CA HIS A 198 12.53 4.47 -8.83
C HIS A 198 13.83 5.26 -9.04
N PRO A 199 13.99 6.07 -10.14
CA PRO A 199 15.28 6.73 -10.41
C PRO A 199 15.70 7.69 -9.30
N ILE A 200 14.76 8.37 -8.61
CA ILE A 200 15.17 9.25 -7.51
C ILE A 200 15.80 8.46 -6.35
N THR A 201 15.31 7.23 -6.08
CA THR A 201 15.95 6.35 -5.10
C THR A 201 17.35 5.95 -5.56
N GLU A 202 17.52 5.56 -6.83
CA GLU A 202 18.82 5.18 -7.38
C GLU A 202 19.86 6.30 -7.25
N GLU A 203 19.46 7.55 -7.54
CA GLU A 203 20.33 8.71 -7.40
C GLU A 203 20.72 8.99 -5.93
N VAL A 204 19.82 8.76 -4.99
CA VAL A 204 20.07 8.98 -3.55
C VAL A 204 20.97 7.90 -2.96
N VAL A 205 20.76 6.62 -3.33
CA VAL A 205 21.47 5.49 -2.69
C VAL A 205 22.63 4.95 -3.53
N GLY A 206 22.75 5.34 -4.79
CA GLY A 206 23.82 4.87 -5.68
C GLY A 206 23.66 3.41 -6.10
N VAL A 207 22.43 2.89 -6.19
CA VAL A 207 22.10 1.48 -6.50
C VAL A 207 21.26 1.42 -7.76
N ASP A 208 21.66 0.61 -8.74
CA ASP A 208 20.87 0.29 -9.94
C ASP A 208 19.87 -0.83 -9.63
N LEU A 209 18.61 -0.48 -9.44
CA LEU A 209 17.54 -1.41 -9.05
C LEU A 209 17.21 -2.43 -10.14
N VAL A 210 17.34 -2.07 -11.41
CA VAL A 210 17.11 -2.99 -12.52
C VAL A 210 18.19 -4.06 -12.54
N LYS A 211 19.45 -3.68 -12.32
CA LYS A 211 20.55 -4.61 -12.18
C LYS A 211 20.34 -5.54 -10.98
N GLU A 212 19.96 -5.01 -9.83
CA GLU A 212 19.68 -5.82 -8.64
C GLU A 212 18.56 -6.83 -8.90
N GLN A 213 17.47 -6.46 -9.56
CA GLN A 213 16.41 -7.39 -9.94
C GLN A 213 16.93 -8.55 -10.80
N ILE A 214 17.81 -8.29 -11.76
CA ILE A 214 18.43 -9.31 -12.61
C ILE A 214 19.31 -10.24 -11.78
N MET A 215 20.12 -9.68 -10.88
CA MET A 215 20.99 -10.46 -10.00
C MET A 215 20.20 -11.36 -9.05
N ILE A 216 19.14 -10.83 -8.44
CA ILE A 216 18.22 -11.59 -7.58
C ILE A 216 17.56 -12.74 -8.35
N ALA A 217 17.03 -12.46 -9.55
CA ALA A 217 16.42 -13.47 -10.39
C ALA A 217 17.41 -14.55 -10.84
N ALA A 218 18.70 -14.22 -11.00
CA ALA A 218 19.77 -15.15 -11.26
C ALA A 218 20.19 -15.99 -10.03
N GLY A 219 19.58 -15.75 -8.85
CA GLY A 219 19.79 -16.50 -7.61
C GLY A 219 20.90 -15.97 -6.72
N TYR A 220 21.43 -14.79 -7.00
CA TYR A 220 22.44 -14.16 -6.13
C TYR A 220 21.78 -13.58 -4.88
N PRO A 221 22.42 -13.73 -3.69
CA PRO A 221 21.96 -13.05 -2.49
C PRO A 221 22.23 -11.55 -2.57
N LEU A 222 21.42 -10.76 -1.84
CA LEU A 222 21.66 -9.33 -1.68
C LEU A 222 23.05 -9.09 -1.09
N HIS A 223 23.86 -8.28 -1.76
CA HIS A 223 25.16 -7.83 -1.25
C HIS A 223 25.05 -6.57 -0.40
N LEU A 224 23.91 -5.89 -0.48
CA LEU A 224 23.57 -4.71 0.31
C LEU A 224 23.08 -5.11 1.69
N LYS A 225 23.36 -4.29 2.70
CA LYS A 225 22.90 -4.49 4.07
C LYS A 225 22.12 -3.28 4.55
N GLN A 226 21.14 -3.53 5.41
CA GLN A 226 20.45 -2.44 6.10
C GLN A 226 21.41 -1.87 7.15
N GLU A 227 21.74 -0.58 7.07
CA GLU A 227 22.53 0.14 8.07
C GLU A 227 21.64 0.86 9.08
#